data_24bd60b8ed88ab0285351da849234224
#
_entry.id   24bd60b8ed88ab0285351da849234224
#
_cell.length_a   1.000
_cell.length_b   1.000
_cell.length_c   1.000
_cell.angle_alpha   90.00
_cell.angle_beta   90.00
_cell.angle_gamma   90.00
#
_symmetry.space_group_name_H-M   'P 1'
#
loop_
_entity.id
_entity.type
_entity.pdbx_description
1 polymer ?
#
loop_
_entity_poly.entity_id
_entity_poly.type
_entity_poly.pdbx_seq_one_letter_code
_entity_poly.pdbx_strand_id
1 'polypeptide(L)'
;MSQKRLETRGYDQSRLLAEAVCRHWDTRPVQLLVKVQDNPAQSGLQGEAARRANVLGVYDPADPELIRDRRILLIDDIHTTGATLSECVRVLRDNGADSVLCLTAARTPKREKKGKNSQIASCNQGKAHV
;
A
#
# COMPACT_ATOMS: atom_id res chain seq x y z
N MET A 1 1.28 -4.10 -8.71
CA MET A 1 2.35 -3.64 -9.64
C MET A 1 1.76 -3.47 -11.03
N SER A 2 2.16 -2.45 -11.78
CA SER A 2 1.72 -2.34 -13.17
C SER A 2 2.38 -3.41 -14.04
N GLN A 3 1.68 -3.85 -15.08
CA GLN A 3 2.19 -4.81 -16.07
C GLN A 3 3.58 -4.42 -16.57
N LYS A 4 3.77 -3.15 -16.89
CA LYS A 4 5.04 -2.59 -17.37
C LYS A 4 6.21 -2.76 -16.38
N ARG A 5 5.96 -2.63 -15.07
CA ARG A 5 7.00 -2.87 -14.06
C ARG A 5 7.31 -4.35 -13.89
N LEU A 6 6.32 -5.21 -14.05
CA LEU A 6 6.49 -6.65 -14.03
C LEU A 6 7.38 -7.12 -15.20
N GLU A 7 7.13 -6.60 -16.39
CA GLU A 7 7.95 -6.88 -17.59
C GLU A 7 9.40 -6.42 -17.44
N THR A 8 9.63 -5.27 -16.77
CA THR A 8 10.98 -4.72 -16.55
C THR A 8 11.74 -5.47 -15.45
N ARG A 9 11.06 -5.92 -14.38
CA ARG A 9 11.69 -6.56 -13.22
C ARG A 9 11.59 -8.08 -13.22
N GLY A 10 10.74 -8.66 -14.05
CA GLY A 10 10.52 -10.10 -14.18
C GLY A 10 9.74 -10.74 -13.03
N TYR A 11 9.39 -9.99 -11.97
CA TYR A 11 8.62 -10.49 -10.82
C TYR A 11 7.92 -9.36 -10.04
N ASP A 12 6.87 -9.73 -9.33
CA ASP A 12 6.15 -8.85 -8.41
C ASP A 12 6.66 -9.07 -6.99
N GLN A 13 7.40 -8.10 -6.46
CA GLN A 13 8.00 -8.18 -5.13
C GLN A 13 6.95 -8.23 -4.02
N SER A 14 5.88 -7.46 -4.13
CA SER A 14 4.80 -7.48 -3.15
C SER A 14 4.11 -8.84 -3.08
N ARG A 15 3.91 -9.47 -4.24
CA ARG A 15 3.35 -10.83 -4.31
C ARG A 15 4.26 -11.86 -3.67
N LEU A 16 5.56 -11.84 -3.95
CA LEU A 16 6.54 -12.75 -3.35
C LEU A 16 6.59 -12.59 -1.83
N LEU A 17 6.50 -11.35 -1.34
CA LEU A 17 6.44 -11.07 0.09
C LEU A 17 5.14 -11.60 0.70
N ALA A 18 4.01 -11.41 0.03
CA ALA A 18 2.72 -11.93 0.47
C ALA A 18 2.71 -13.46 0.53
N GLU A 19 3.28 -14.13 -0.47
CA GLU A 19 3.43 -15.59 -0.48
C GLU A 19 4.31 -16.10 0.66
N ALA A 20 5.39 -15.39 0.98
CA ALA A 20 6.27 -15.73 2.10
C ALA A 20 5.56 -15.59 3.45
N VAL A 21 4.80 -14.53 3.65
CA VAL A 21 3.99 -14.31 4.87
C VAL A 21 2.88 -15.35 4.98
N CYS A 22 2.17 -15.61 3.90
CA CYS A 22 1.06 -16.57 3.87
C CYS A 22 1.47 -18.01 4.20
N ARG A 23 2.71 -18.40 3.85
CA ARG A 23 3.24 -19.73 4.19
C ARG A 23 3.27 -20.01 5.68
N HIS A 24 3.47 -18.97 6.51
CA HIS A 24 3.47 -19.13 7.96
C HIS A 24 2.07 -19.40 8.54
N TRP A 25 1.02 -19.06 7.80
CA TRP A 25 -0.37 -19.21 8.25
C TRP A 25 -1.16 -20.25 7.45
N ASP A 26 -0.48 -21.03 6.65
CA ASP A 26 -1.10 -22.05 5.79
C ASP A 26 -2.25 -21.47 4.93
N THR A 27 -2.00 -20.30 4.35
CA THR A 27 -2.93 -19.58 3.50
C THR A 27 -2.28 -19.12 2.20
N ARG A 28 -3.05 -18.48 1.34
CA ARG A 28 -2.58 -17.98 0.05
C ARG A 28 -2.91 -16.50 -0.11
N PRO A 29 -2.05 -15.72 -0.78
CA PRO A 29 -2.39 -14.35 -1.12
C PRO A 29 -3.52 -14.31 -2.15
N VAL A 30 -4.41 -13.34 -1.97
CA VAL A 30 -5.53 -13.08 -2.88
C VAL A 30 -5.34 -11.69 -3.49
N GLN A 31 -5.51 -11.57 -4.78
CA GLN A 31 -5.51 -10.29 -5.45
C GLN A 31 -6.88 -9.63 -5.29
N LEU A 32 -6.96 -8.66 -4.38
CA LEU A 32 -8.19 -7.90 -4.12
C LEU A 32 -8.28 -6.59 -4.89
N LEU A 33 -7.14 -6.07 -5.36
CA LEU A 33 -7.04 -4.81 -6.07
C LEU A 33 -6.35 -5.00 -7.42
N VAL A 34 -6.85 -4.31 -8.42
CA VAL A 34 -6.24 -4.20 -9.74
C VAL A 34 -5.86 -2.76 -10.03
N LYS A 35 -4.72 -2.57 -10.66
CA LYS A 35 -4.29 -1.25 -11.11
C LYS A 35 -4.92 -0.96 -12.46
N VAL A 36 -5.81 0.03 -12.52
CA VAL A 36 -6.58 0.37 -13.73
C VAL A 36 -5.99 1.53 -14.53
N GLN A 37 -5.08 2.31 -13.92
CA GLN A 37 -4.37 3.39 -14.59
C GLN A 37 -2.88 3.31 -14.34
N ASP A 38 -2.09 3.37 -15.40
CA ASP A 38 -0.66 3.59 -15.32
C ASP A 38 -0.38 5.09 -15.34
N ASN A 39 -0.36 5.68 -14.15
CA ASN A 39 0.16 7.03 -14.04
C ASN A 39 1.68 6.98 -14.24
N PRO A 40 2.22 7.71 -15.22
CA PRO A 40 3.66 7.75 -15.40
C PRO A 40 4.34 8.20 -14.11
N ALA A 41 5.40 7.50 -13.71
CA ALA A 41 6.25 7.94 -12.61
C ALA A 41 6.82 9.30 -12.99
N GLN A 42 6.14 10.36 -12.57
CA GLN A 42 6.62 11.71 -12.81
C GLN A 42 7.71 12.01 -11.78
N SER A 43 8.95 11.86 -12.22
CA SER A 43 10.14 12.25 -11.47
C SER A 43 10.19 13.76 -11.12
N GLY A 44 9.22 14.55 -11.60
CA GLY A 44 9.10 15.99 -11.36
C GLY A 44 7.99 16.40 -10.40
N LEU A 45 7.20 15.48 -9.83
CA LEU A 45 6.17 15.83 -8.86
C LEU A 45 6.81 16.24 -7.53
N GLN A 46 6.82 17.53 -7.28
CA GLN A 46 7.26 18.11 -6.02
C GLN A 46 6.09 18.14 -5.03
N GLY A 47 6.30 17.50 -3.86
CA GLY A 47 5.39 17.57 -2.75
C GLY A 47 4.50 16.33 -2.58
N GLU A 48 4.12 16.11 -1.33
CA GLU A 48 3.31 14.96 -0.91
C GLU A 48 1.87 15.03 -1.48
N ALA A 49 1.29 16.24 -1.55
CA ALA A 49 -0.04 16.46 -2.08
C ALA A 49 -0.15 16.10 -3.57
N ALA A 50 0.83 16.48 -4.39
CA ALA A 50 0.87 16.11 -5.81
C ALA A 50 1.02 14.61 -6.02
N ARG A 51 1.80 13.93 -5.19
CA ARG A 51 1.94 12.47 -5.24
C ARG A 51 0.66 11.75 -4.83
N ARG A 52 -0.06 12.24 -3.82
CA ARG A 52 -1.37 11.72 -3.41
C ARG A 52 -2.39 11.87 -4.52
N ALA A 53 -2.48 13.04 -5.14
CA ALA A 53 -3.39 13.30 -6.25
C ALA A 53 -3.12 12.37 -7.45
N ASN A 54 -1.85 12.03 -7.70
CA ASN A 54 -1.45 11.15 -8.81
C ASN A 54 -1.84 9.67 -8.59
N VAL A 55 -2.20 9.26 -7.37
CA VAL A 55 -2.56 7.86 -7.04
C VAL A 55 -4.06 7.67 -6.91
N LEU A 56 -4.85 8.74 -6.80
CA LEU A 56 -6.30 8.66 -6.69
C LEU A 56 -6.92 8.02 -7.95
N GLY A 57 -7.79 7.03 -7.74
CA GLY A 57 -8.48 6.33 -8.83
C GLY A 57 -7.61 5.38 -9.64
N VAL A 58 -6.40 5.08 -9.17
CA VAL A 58 -5.47 4.15 -9.85
C VAL A 58 -5.83 2.69 -9.60
N TYR A 59 -6.51 2.41 -8.50
CA TYR A 59 -6.87 1.06 -8.08
C TYR A 59 -8.38 0.87 -8.02
N ASP A 60 -8.83 -0.27 -8.52
CA ASP A 60 -10.20 -0.74 -8.38
C ASP A 60 -10.23 -2.12 -7.69
N PRO A 61 -11.36 -2.49 -7.05
CA PRO A 61 -11.52 -3.83 -6.52
C PRO A 61 -11.57 -4.85 -7.65
N ALA A 62 -10.85 -5.96 -7.50
CA ALA A 62 -10.92 -7.07 -8.44
C ALA A 62 -12.28 -7.77 -8.34
N ASP A 63 -12.74 -7.99 -7.11
CA ASP A 63 -14.05 -8.55 -6.78
C ASP A 63 -14.51 -7.98 -5.42
N PRO A 64 -15.52 -7.09 -5.40
CA PRO A 64 -16.01 -6.49 -4.16
C PRO A 64 -16.52 -7.51 -3.12
N GLU A 65 -17.04 -8.66 -3.56
CA GLU A 65 -17.57 -9.69 -2.66
C GLU A 65 -16.46 -10.35 -1.82
N LEU A 66 -15.23 -10.39 -2.32
CA LEU A 66 -14.07 -10.88 -1.58
C LEU A 66 -13.57 -9.90 -0.53
N ILE A 67 -14.02 -8.66 -0.57
CA ILE A 67 -13.59 -7.56 0.32
C ILE A 67 -14.58 -7.35 1.46
N ARG A 68 -15.88 -7.48 1.16
CA ARG A 68 -16.96 -7.17 2.10
C ARG A 68 -16.85 -7.99 3.39
N ASP A 69 -16.93 -7.29 4.53
CA ASP A 69 -16.89 -7.85 5.89
C ASP A 69 -15.61 -8.66 6.20
N ARG A 70 -14.54 -8.44 5.43
CA ARG A 70 -13.26 -9.11 5.63
C ARG A 70 -12.25 -8.25 6.39
N ARG A 71 -11.47 -8.91 7.21
CA ARG A 71 -10.25 -8.34 7.78
C ARG A 71 -9.10 -8.62 6.83
N ILE A 72 -8.45 -7.58 6.35
CA ILE A 72 -7.50 -7.65 5.24
C ILE A 72 -6.11 -7.26 5.74
N LEU A 73 -5.11 -8.09 5.44
CA LEU A 73 -3.71 -7.74 5.55
C LEU A 73 -3.20 -7.35 4.15
N LEU A 74 -2.97 -6.05 3.97
CA LEU A 74 -2.42 -5.48 2.75
C LEU A 74 -0.88 -5.50 2.83
N ILE A 75 -0.25 -6.11 1.85
CA ILE A 75 1.21 -6.29 1.82
C ILE A 75 1.81 -5.52 0.65
N ASP A 76 2.83 -4.71 0.93
CA ASP A 76 3.61 -3.98 -0.07
C ASP A 76 5.11 -4.11 0.23
N ASP A 77 5.95 -3.93 -0.80
CA ASP A 77 7.40 -4.06 -0.65
C ASP A 77 8.03 -2.80 -0.03
N ILE A 78 7.69 -1.63 -0.51
CA ILE A 78 8.30 -0.37 -0.09
C ILE A 78 7.26 0.71 0.17
N HIS A 79 7.31 1.27 1.38
CA HIS A 79 6.53 2.44 1.76
C HIS A 79 7.37 3.71 1.63
N THR A 80 7.05 4.57 0.66
CA THR A 80 7.71 5.87 0.46
C THR A 80 6.93 7.00 1.14
N THR A 81 5.85 7.46 0.51
CA THR A 81 4.98 8.54 1.03
C THR A 81 3.72 8.02 1.69
N GLY A 82 3.39 6.74 1.52
CA GLY A 82 2.13 6.15 1.93
C GLY A 82 0.95 6.43 0.99
N ALA A 83 1.16 7.18 -0.08
CA ALA A 83 0.09 7.54 -1.01
C ALA A 83 -0.56 6.30 -1.64
N THR A 84 0.22 5.35 -2.12
CA THR A 84 -0.25 4.10 -2.71
C THR A 84 -1.02 3.26 -1.69
N LEU A 85 -0.47 3.06 -0.49
CA LEU A 85 -1.12 2.30 0.57
C LEU A 85 -2.41 2.99 1.04
N SER A 86 -2.40 4.31 1.20
CA SER A 86 -3.58 5.08 1.58
C SER A 86 -4.71 4.93 0.57
N GLU A 87 -4.40 4.97 -0.71
CA GLU A 87 -5.38 4.76 -1.78
C GLU A 87 -5.92 3.33 -1.78
N CYS A 88 -5.06 2.33 -1.66
CA CYS A 88 -5.49 0.94 -1.56
C CYS A 88 -6.41 0.71 -0.34
N VAL A 89 -6.07 1.26 0.82
CA VAL A 89 -6.90 1.19 2.02
C VAL A 89 -8.25 1.88 1.81
N ARG A 90 -8.26 3.04 1.15
CA ARG A 90 -9.49 3.75 0.82
C ARG A 90 -10.41 2.88 -0.04
N VAL A 91 -9.89 2.32 -1.13
CA VAL A 91 -10.67 1.46 -2.03
C VAL A 91 -11.21 0.22 -1.30
N LEU A 92 -10.40 -0.42 -0.47
CA LEU A 92 -10.83 -1.59 0.31
C LEU A 92 -11.95 -1.24 1.31
N ARG A 93 -11.84 -0.12 2.02
CA ARG A 93 -12.85 0.34 2.95
C ARG A 93 -14.14 0.77 2.27
N ASP A 94 -14.04 1.47 1.15
CA ASP A 94 -15.20 1.88 0.34
C ASP A 94 -15.98 0.67 -0.20
N ASN A 95 -15.31 -0.47 -0.35
CA ASN A 95 -15.94 -1.74 -0.75
C ASN A 95 -16.32 -2.65 0.41
N GLY A 96 -16.33 -2.13 1.63
CA GLY A 96 -16.91 -2.81 2.80
C GLY A 96 -15.94 -3.66 3.61
N ALA A 97 -14.62 -3.48 3.48
CA ALA A 97 -13.68 -4.14 4.37
C ALA A 97 -13.94 -3.78 5.84
N ASP A 98 -13.98 -4.78 6.71
CA ASP A 98 -14.15 -4.59 8.15
C ASP A 98 -12.93 -3.87 8.75
N SER A 99 -11.75 -4.36 8.43
CA SER A 99 -10.49 -3.74 8.84
C SER A 99 -9.38 -4.00 7.83
N VAL A 100 -8.44 -3.07 7.73
CA VAL A 100 -7.26 -3.17 6.87
C VAL A 100 -6.00 -2.87 7.67
N LEU A 101 -5.10 -3.84 7.73
CA LEU A 101 -3.78 -3.71 8.31
C LEU A 101 -2.75 -3.70 7.18
N CYS A 102 -1.76 -2.81 7.24
CA CYS A 102 -0.72 -2.71 6.23
C CYS A 102 0.62 -3.25 6.77
N LEU A 103 1.25 -4.10 5.98
CA LEU A 103 2.60 -4.61 6.22
C LEU A 103 3.52 -4.22 5.07
N THR A 104 4.66 -3.61 5.38
CA THR A 104 5.68 -3.24 4.39
C THR A 104 7.04 -3.77 4.81
N ALA A 105 7.83 -4.24 3.84
CA ALA A 105 9.17 -4.75 4.09
C ALA A 105 10.17 -3.63 4.37
N ALA A 106 9.99 -2.47 3.77
CA ALA A 106 10.88 -1.33 3.94
C ALA A 106 10.11 0.00 3.95
N ARG A 107 10.66 0.96 4.66
CA ARG A 107 10.18 2.33 4.68
C ARG A 107 11.32 3.26 4.31
N THR A 108 11.11 4.12 3.33
CA THR A 108 12.07 5.18 3.02
C THR A 108 12.01 6.24 4.13
N PRO A 109 13.13 6.56 4.79
CA PRO A 109 13.13 7.60 5.81
C PRO A 109 12.70 8.94 5.21
N LYS A 110 11.82 9.65 5.90
CA LYS A 110 11.52 11.03 5.52
C LYS A 110 12.81 11.84 5.65
N ARG A 111 13.25 12.50 4.58
CA ARG A 111 14.26 13.55 4.70
C ARG A 111 13.65 14.67 5.54
N GLU A 112 14.06 14.76 6.79
CA GLU A 112 13.75 15.92 7.61
C GLU A 112 14.35 17.15 6.93
N LYS A 113 13.48 18.04 6.46
CA LYS A 113 13.92 19.40 6.21
C LYS A 113 14.33 19.94 7.57
N LYS A 114 15.62 20.24 7.77
CA LYS A 114 16.11 21.00 8.90
C LYS A 114 15.39 22.36 8.90
N GLY A 115 14.32 22.44 9.65
CA GLY A 115 13.53 23.63 9.90
C GLY A 115 13.09 23.55 11.35
N LYS A 116 13.57 24.51 12.09
CA LYS A 116 13.47 24.72 13.55
C LYS A 116 12.13 24.30 14.16
N ASN A 117 12.27 23.71 15.35
CA ASN A 117 11.29 23.39 16.39
C ASN A 117 10.53 22.07 16.24
N SER A 118 11.09 21.15 17.01
CA SER A 118 10.56 19.86 17.38
C SER A 118 9.43 19.99 18.41
N GLN A 119 8.31 19.38 18.14
CA GLN A 119 7.58 18.67 19.19
C GLN A 119 7.40 17.25 18.72
N ILE A 120 7.99 16.34 19.47
CA ILE A 120 7.92 14.90 19.29
C ILE A 120 6.49 14.49 19.64
N ALA A 121 5.67 14.20 18.65
CA ALA A 121 4.45 13.44 18.85
C ALA A 121 4.85 11.96 18.94
N SER A 122 4.77 11.40 20.15
CA SER A 122 4.92 9.98 20.37
C SER A 122 3.87 9.21 19.58
N CYS A 123 4.31 8.39 18.65
CA CYS A 123 3.45 7.47 17.96
C CYS A 123 3.02 6.38 18.95
N ASN A 124 1.75 6.42 19.33
CA ASN A 124 1.15 5.43 20.21
C ASN A 124 1.08 4.09 19.46
N GLN A 125 1.86 3.13 19.91
CA GLN A 125 1.84 1.77 19.39
C GLN A 125 0.52 1.12 19.77
N GLY A 126 -0.45 1.15 18.86
CA GLY A 126 -1.64 0.34 18.97
C GLY A 126 -1.25 -1.14 18.84
N LYS A 127 -1.57 -1.92 19.86
CA LYS A 127 -1.34 -3.37 19.89
C LYS A 127 -2.05 -4.02 18.68
N ALA A 128 -1.28 -4.65 17.82
CA ALA A 128 -1.82 -5.50 16.78
C ALA A 128 -2.39 -6.78 17.42
N HIS A 129 -3.69 -6.99 17.28
CA HIS A 129 -4.30 -8.30 17.49
C HIS A 129 -4.42 -9.01 16.13
N VAL A 130 -3.75 -10.11 16.03
CA VAL A 130 -3.84 -11.05 14.89
C VAL A 130 -5.24 -11.68 14.84
#